data_ec34ad8fbe288e221bfcfabe0b467f7e
#
_entry.id   ec34ad8fbe288e221bfcfabe0b467f7e
#
_cell.length_a   1.000
_cell.length_b   1.000
_cell.length_c   1.000
_cell.angle_alpha   90.00
_cell.angle_beta   90.00
_cell.angle_gamma   90.00
#
_symmetry.space_group_name_H-M   'P 1'
#
loop_
_entity.id
_entity.type
_entity.pdbx_description
1 polymer ?
#
loop_
_entity_poly.entity_id
_entity_poly.type
_entity_poly.pdbx_seq_one_letter_code
_entity_poly.pdbx_strand_id
1 'polypeptide(L)'
;ILIENKLALDVSDLLQLSKAGFPREVLADSVTVDLHNFILERLKNYLREKDFAPDEIDAVISQNPTRMDGVLPRMDAVQAFRAMPESVSLAAANKRIRNILKKAETTNGAVNASLMADVAEKNLFSAMQKLSPQVSAHMQNQHYTSALKELAGVRGEVDKFFDDVMVMHDDLAVRNNRIALLRELDGLMNQ
;
A
#
# COMPACT_ATOMS: atom_id res chain seq x y z
N ILE A 1 -10.89 0.00 22.69
CA ILE A 1 -10.34 -1.18 23.40
C ILE A 1 -9.19 -1.79 22.60
N LEU A 2 -9.37 -2.31 21.36
CA LEU A 2 -8.31 -2.98 20.59
C LEU A 2 -7.10 -2.08 20.36
N ILE A 3 -7.32 -0.84 19.96
CA ILE A 3 -6.28 0.16 19.69
C ILE A 3 -5.58 0.57 20.99
N GLU A 4 -6.34 0.98 21.99
CA GLU A 4 -5.80 1.56 23.22
C GLU A 4 -5.05 0.55 24.08
N ASN A 5 -5.50 -0.71 24.08
CA ASN A 5 -4.83 -1.79 24.81
C ASN A 5 -3.84 -2.57 23.92
N LYS A 6 -3.61 -2.12 22.67
CA LYS A 6 -2.69 -2.72 21.70
C LYS A 6 -2.89 -4.23 21.57
N LEU A 7 -4.16 -4.66 21.50
CA LEU A 7 -4.48 -6.08 21.39
C LEU A 7 -4.21 -6.56 19.96
N ALA A 8 -3.31 -7.52 19.83
CA ALA A 8 -2.89 -8.13 18.58
C ALA A 8 -3.95 -9.10 18.01
N LEU A 9 -5.20 -8.64 17.89
CA LEU A 9 -6.32 -9.41 17.38
C LEU A 9 -6.72 -8.94 16.00
N ASP A 10 -6.96 -9.88 15.09
CA ASP A 10 -7.48 -9.59 13.76
C ASP A 10 -9.01 -9.49 13.80
N VAL A 11 -9.56 -8.35 13.39
CA VAL A 11 -11.01 -8.10 13.41
C VAL A 11 -11.75 -9.02 12.45
N SER A 12 -11.15 -9.35 11.30
CA SER A 12 -11.79 -10.26 10.34
C SER A 12 -11.94 -11.67 10.94
N ASP A 13 -10.91 -12.16 11.65
CA ASP A 13 -10.98 -13.45 12.33
C ASP A 13 -12.03 -13.44 13.44
N LEU A 14 -12.09 -12.37 14.23
CA LEU A 14 -13.11 -12.20 15.28
C LEU A 14 -14.54 -12.22 14.71
N LEU A 15 -14.75 -11.54 13.58
CA LEU A 15 -16.05 -11.50 12.89
C LEU A 15 -16.42 -12.87 12.34
N GLN A 16 -15.47 -13.61 11.75
CA GLN A 16 -15.70 -14.96 11.25
C GLN A 16 -16.03 -15.95 12.39
N LEU A 17 -15.28 -15.90 13.48
CA LEU A 17 -15.55 -16.72 14.67
C LEU A 17 -16.92 -16.39 15.26
N SER A 18 -17.28 -15.12 15.34
CA SER A 18 -18.59 -14.69 15.82
C SER A 18 -19.72 -15.19 14.90
N LYS A 19 -19.55 -15.09 13.58
CA LYS A 19 -20.52 -15.58 12.58
C LYS A 19 -20.78 -17.07 12.73
N ALA A 20 -19.75 -17.86 13.02
CA ALA A 20 -19.86 -19.32 13.19
C ALA A 20 -20.75 -19.74 14.37
N GLY A 21 -21.00 -18.85 15.33
CA GLY A 21 -21.91 -19.06 16.45
C GLY A 21 -23.41 -18.90 16.12
N PHE A 22 -23.75 -18.47 14.90
CA PHE A 22 -25.13 -18.26 14.49
C PHE A 22 -25.59 -19.31 13.45
N PRO A 23 -26.89 -19.67 13.40
CA PRO A 23 -27.44 -20.45 12.29
C PRO A 23 -27.23 -19.73 10.95
N ARG A 24 -26.94 -20.50 9.88
CA ARG A 24 -26.63 -19.91 8.56
C ARG A 24 -27.76 -19.07 7.97
N GLU A 25 -29.00 -19.39 8.31
CA GLU A 25 -30.20 -18.73 7.81
C GLU A 25 -30.46 -17.36 8.46
N VAL A 26 -29.75 -17.04 9.56
CA VAL A 26 -29.97 -15.82 10.35
C VAL A 26 -29.12 -14.66 9.85
N LEU A 27 -27.97 -14.94 9.26
CA LEU A 27 -27.00 -13.92 8.85
C LEU A 27 -26.79 -13.93 7.33
N ALA A 28 -26.76 -12.75 6.73
CA ALA A 28 -26.37 -12.59 5.32
C ALA A 28 -24.91 -13.04 5.10
N ASP A 29 -24.60 -13.52 3.90
CA ASP A 29 -23.23 -13.91 3.54
C ASP A 29 -22.23 -12.74 3.65
N SER A 30 -22.68 -11.52 3.34
CA SER A 30 -21.89 -10.28 3.40
C SER A 30 -21.64 -9.73 4.80
N VAL A 31 -22.30 -10.26 5.86
CA VAL A 31 -22.34 -9.65 7.19
C VAL A 31 -20.95 -9.31 7.78
N THR A 32 -19.94 -10.16 7.56
CA THR A 32 -18.58 -9.90 8.07
C THR A 32 -17.91 -8.74 7.34
N VAL A 33 -18.13 -8.61 6.04
CA VAL A 33 -17.63 -7.50 5.23
C VAL A 33 -18.34 -6.20 5.61
N ASP A 34 -19.66 -6.25 5.77
CA ASP A 34 -20.48 -5.09 6.13
C ASP A 34 -20.10 -4.56 7.53
N LEU A 35 -19.91 -5.46 8.49
CA LEU A 35 -19.46 -5.10 9.84
C LEU A 35 -18.02 -4.56 9.84
N HIS A 36 -17.11 -5.13 9.05
CA HIS A 36 -15.76 -4.59 8.94
C HIS A 36 -15.79 -3.16 8.36
N ASN A 37 -16.52 -2.93 7.28
CA ASN A 37 -16.70 -1.59 6.71
C ASN A 37 -17.31 -0.61 7.73
N PHE A 38 -18.31 -1.04 8.49
CA PHE A 38 -18.91 -0.22 9.55
C PHE A 38 -17.88 0.14 10.64
N ILE A 39 -17.02 -0.81 11.04
CA ILE A 39 -15.94 -0.56 12.00
C ILE A 39 -14.95 0.47 11.44
N LEU A 40 -14.56 0.35 10.16
CA LEU A 40 -13.65 1.29 9.52
C LEU A 40 -14.24 2.71 9.45
N GLU A 41 -15.54 2.86 9.18
CA GLU A 41 -16.20 4.17 9.21
C GLU A 41 -16.20 4.79 10.63
N ARG A 42 -16.41 3.99 11.66
CA ARG A 42 -16.29 4.46 13.06
C ARG A 42 -14.85 4.83 13.41
N LEU A 43 -13.89 4.06 12.90
CA LEU A 43 -12.47 4.33 13.09
C LEU A 43 -12.06 5.68 12.50
N LYS A 44 -12.60 6.08 11.34
CA LYS A 44 -12.36 7.42 10.77
C LYS A 44 -12.74 8.54 11.74
N ASN A 45 -13.89 8.42 12.42
CA ASN A 45 -14.31 9.41 13.39
C ASN A 45 -13.37 9.47 14.60
N TYR A 46 -12.99 8.30 15.14
CA TYR A 46 -12.02 8.19 16.22
C TYR A 46 -10.67 8.83 15.87
N LEU A 47 -10.19 8.65 14.63
CA LEU A 47 -8.93 9.25 14.18
C LEU A 47 -9.03 10.77 14.00
N ARG A 48 -10.20 11.28 13.54
CA ARG A 48 -10.45 12.74 13.49
C ARG A 48 -10.43 13.38 14.88
N GLU A 49 -10.98 12.72 15.90
CA GLU A 49 -10.93 13.18 17.29
C GLU A 49 -9.51 13.20 17.88
N LYS A 50 -8.56 12.52 17.22
CA LYS A 50 -7.12 12.52 17.53
C LYS A 50 -6.32 13.50 16.66
N ASP A 51 -7.00 14.44 16.00
CA ASP A 51 -6.41 15.52 15.18
C ASP A 51 -5.64 15.04 13.93
N PHE A 52 -5.89 13.82 13.44
CA PHE A 52 -5.36 13.40 12.14
C PHE A 52 -6.12 14.03 10.98
N ALA A 53 -5.40 14.45 9.94
CA ALA A 53 -5.99 15.05 8.75
C ALA A 53 -6.78 14.02 7.90
N PRO A 54 -7.84 14.45 7.18
CA PRO A 54 -8.67 13.52 6.39
C PRO A 54 -7.89 12.69 5.37
N ASP A 55 -6.90 13.29 4.70
CA ASP A 55 -6.05 12.62 3.72
C ASP A 55 -5.09 11.58 4.36
N GLU A 56 -4.62 11.83 5.58
CA GLU A 56 -3.84 10.88 6.37
C GLU A 56 -4.69 9.68 6.78
N ILE A 57 -5.92 9.95 7.24
CA ILE A 57 -6.90 8.92 7.61
C ILE A 57 -7.24 8.04 6.40
N ASP A 58 -7.52 8.67 5.25
CA ASP A 58 -7.86 7.94 4.04
C ASP A 58 -6.68 7.09 3.54
N ALA A 59 -5.44 7.55 3.69
CA ALA A 59 -4.26 6.77 3.33
C ALA A 59 -4.17 5.45 4.10
N VAL A 60 -4.47 5.45 5.39
CA VAL A 60 -4.43 4.25 6.25
C VAL A 60 -5.70 3.39 6.08
N ILE A 61 -6.87 4.00 6.09
CA ILE A 61 -8.15 3.26 6.04
C ILE A 61 -8.38 2.61 4.69
N SER A 62 -7.90 3.21 3.58
CA SER A 62 -8.01 2.61 2.24
C SER A 62 -7.25 1.28 2.08
N GLN A 63 -6.34 0.96 2.98
CA GLN A 63 -5.65 -0.33 3.05
C GLN A 63 -6.50 -1.42 3.75
N ASN A 64 -7.73 -1.12 4.18
CA ASN A 64 -8.65 -2.03 4.85
C ASN A 64 -8.00 -2.76 6.06
N PRO A 65 -7.41 -2.05 7.03
CA PRO A 65 -6.69 -2.68 8.12
C PRO A 65 -7.60 -3.62 8.93
N THR A 66 -7.13 -4.83 9.20
CA THR A 66 -7.80 -5.82 10.07
C THR A 66 -7.17 -5.84 11.46
N ARG A 67 -5.91 -5.43 11.59
CA ARG A 67 -5.19 -5.30 12.86
C ARG A 67 -5.30 -3.86 13.38
N MET A 68 -6.15 -3.68 14.39
CA MET A 68 -6.44 -2.34 14.94
C MET A 68 -5.29 -1.79 15.81
N ASP A 69 -4.47 -2.64 16.40
CA ASP A 69 -3.29 -2.26 17.18
C ASP A 69 -2.22 -1.54 16.33
N GLY A 70 -2.15 -1.85 15.03
CA GLY A 70 -1.24 -1.19 14.08
C GLY A 70 -1.72 0.13 13.50
N VAL A 71 -2.97 0.56 13.76
CA VAL A 71 -3.55 1.76 13.12
C VAL A 71 -2.85 3.04 13.56
N LEU A 72 -2.72 3.30 14.86
CA LEU A 72 -2.04 4.52 15.34
C LEU A 72 -0.56 4.59 14.90
N PRO A 73 0.25 3.52 15.03
CA PRO A 73 1.60 3.52 14.47
C PRO A 73 1.66 3.81 12.96
N ARG A 74 0.67 3.38 12.17
CA ARG A 74 0.56 3.72 10.74
C ARG A 74 0.22 5.19 10.54
N MET A 75 -0.70 5.74 11.34
CA MET A 75 -1.05 7.16 11.29
C MET A 75 0.16 8.04 11.60
N ASP A 76 0.91 7.74 12.66
CA ASP A 76 2.13 8.44 13.04
C ASP A 76 3.19 8.38 11.91
N ALA A 77 3.29 7.24 11.25
CA ALA A 77 4.22 7.05 10.13
C ALA A 77 3.81 7.88 8.90
N VAL A 78 2.52 7.93 8.55
CA VAL A 78 2.01 8.75 7.44
C VAL A 78 2.23 10.23 7.74
N GLN A 79 1.98 10.68 8.96
CA GLN A 79 2.21 12.06 9.37
C GLN A 79 3.70 12.42 9.28
N ALA A 80 4.60 11.54 9.77
CA ALA A 80 6.04 11.73 9.67
C ALA A 80 6.52 11.77 8.21
N PHE A 81 5.99 10.87 7.35
CA PHE A 81 6.29 10.85 5.93
C PHE A 81 5.85 12.12 5.21
N ARG A 82 4.64 12.63 5.53
CA ARG A 82 4.10 13.86 4.96
C ARG A 82 5.01 15.08 5.20
N ALA A 83 5.72 15.10 6.33
CA ALA A 83 6.68 16.16 6.66
C ALA A 83 8.00 16.07 5.86
N MET A 84 8.24 14.95 5.13
CA MET A 84 9.47 14.76 4.35
C MET A 84 9.38 15.49 3.01
N PRO A 85 10.50 16.06 2.51
CA PRO A 85 10.54 16.73 1.19
C PRO A 85 10.14 15.83 0.02
N GLU A 86 10.39 14.52 0.13
CA GLU A 86 10.13 13.51 -0.88
C GLU A 86 8.66 13.14 -1.01
N SER A 87 7.85 13.42 0.01
CA SER A 87 6.45 12.95 0.13
C SER A 87 5.57 13.39 -1.04
N VAL A 88 5.70 14.65 -1.48
CA VAL A 88 4.89 15.21 -2.55
C VAL A 88 5.16 14.50 -3.89
N SER A 89 6.45 14.32 -4.24
CA SER A 89 6.85 13.64 -5.48
C SER A 89 6.41 12.18 -5.46
N LEU A 90 6.64 11.46 -4.37
CA LEU A 90 6.26 10.05 -4.24
C LEU A 90 4.74 9.85 -4.26
N ALA A 91 3.97 10.72 -3.61
CA ALA A 91 2.51 10.66 -3.68
C ALA A 91 1.99 10.89 -5.10
N ALA A 92 2.58 11.84 -5.84
CA ALA A 92 2.26 12.08 -7.25
C ALA A 92 2.62 10.87 -8.12
N ALA A 93 3.80 10.28 -7.91
CA ALA A 93 4.24 9.07 -8.60
C ALA A 93 3.30 7.88 -8.30
N ASN A 94 2.94 7.64 -7.05
CA ASN A 94 2.00 6.58 -6.66
C ASN A 94 0.63 6.75 -7.34
N LYS A 95 0.09 7.97 -7.36
CA LYS A 95 -1.15 8.28 -8.09
C LYS A 95 -1.03 7.99 -9.59
N ARG A 96 0.11 8.35 -10.22
CA ARG A 96 0.40 8.08 -11.64
C ARG A 96 0.46 6.58 -11.91
N ILE A 97 1.18 5.83 -11.07
CA ILE A 97 1.29 4.36 -11.15
C ILE A 97 -0.11 3.74 -11.11
N ARG A 98 -0.91 4.04 -10.10
CA ARG A 98 -2.27 3.51 -9.96
C ARG A 98 -3.17 3.84 -11.16
N ASN A 99 -3.05 5.03 -11.73
CA ASN A 99 -3.80 5.41 -12.93
C ASN A 99 -3.37 4.63 -14.17
N ILE A 100 -2.08 4.32 -14.31
CA ILE A 100 -1.56 3.47 -15.39
C ILE A 100 -2.08 2.04 -15.20
N LEU A 101 -1.94 1.48 -14.00
CA LEU A 101 -2.35 0.11 -13.69
C LEU A 101 -3.86 -0.11 -13.86
N LYS A 102 -4.70 0.89 -13.56
CA LYS A 102 -6.16 0.82 -13.80
C LYS A 102 -6.53 0.72 -15.28
N LYS A 103 -5.71 1.28 -16.17
CA LYS A 103 -5.94 1.29 -17.62
C LYS A 103 -5.25 0.13 -18.33
N ALA A 104 -4.27 -0.50 -17.70
CA ALA A 104 -3.53 -1.60 -18.26
C ALA A 104 -4.35 -2.89 -18.17
N GLU A 105 -4.30 -3.69 -19.23
CA GLU A 105 -4.81 -5.06 -19.17
C GLU A 105 -4.09 -5.86 -18.09
N THR A 106 -4.81 -6.77 -17.44
CA THR A 106 -4.25 -7.59 -16.37
C THR A 106 -3.23 -8.57 -16.95
N THR A 107 -1.96 -8.22 -16.89
CA THR A 107 -0.86 -9.12 -17.21
C THR A 107 -0.30 -9.73 -15.93
N ASN A 108 -0.32 -11.04 -15.81
CA ASN A 108 0.15 -11.78 -14.62
C ASN A 108 1.63 -12.19 -14.74
N GLY A 109 2.46 -11.40 -15.39
CA GLY A 109 3.89 -11.70 -15.56
C GLY A 109 4.75 -11.09 -14.46
N ALA A 110 5.77 -11.84 -14.01
CA ALA A 110 6.86 -11.29 -13.21
C ALA A 110 7.75 -10.38 -14.08
N VAL A 111 8.47 -9.48 -13.44
CA VAL A 111 9.44 -8.61 -14.14
C VAL A 111 10.57 -9.44 -14.73
N ASN A 112 10.83 -9.23 -16.02
CA ASN A 112 11.93 -9.86 -16.73
C ASN A 112 13.05 -8.86 -17.01
N ALA A 113 14.17 -8.99 -16.31
CA ALA A 113 15.31 -8.10 -16.45
C ALA A 113 15.91 -8.05 -17.87
N SER A 114 15.79 -9.13 -18.64
CA SER A 114 16.31 -9.18 -20.02
C SER A 114 15.53 -8.32 -21.03
N LEU A 115 14.29 -7.94 -20.67
CA LEU A 115 13.44 -7.04 -21.47
C LEU A 115 13.61 -5.56 -21.11
N MET A 116 14.45 -5.23 -20.13
CA MET A 116 14.74 -3.85 -19.75
C MET A 116 15.73 -3.22 -20.73
N ALA A 117 15.25 -2.33 -21.58
CA ALA A 117 16.06 -1.63 -22.55
C ALA A 117 16.75 -0.40 -21.93
N ASP A 118 16.00 0.40 -21.16
CA ASP A 118 16.46 1.68 -20.63
C ASP A 118 17.24 1.54 -19.31
N VAL A 119 18.21 2.41 -19.13
CA VAL A 119 19.03 2.44 -17.88
C VAL A 119 18.15 2.76 -16.66
N ALA A 120 17.16 3.64 -16.83
CA ALA A 120 16.25 4.02 -15.75
C ALA A 120 15.38 2.84 -15.27
N GLU A 121 14.96 1.93 -16.16
CA GLU A 121 14.26 0.68 -15.78
C GLU A 121 15.14 -0.20 -14.89
N LYS A 122 16.40 -0.41 -15.32
CA LYS A 122 17.37 -1.24 -14.59
C LYS A 122 17.71 -0.68 -13.23
N ASN A 123 17.86 0.65 -13.15
CA ASN A 123 18.17 1.35 -11.89
C ASN A 123 17.01 1.25 -10.91
N LEU A 124 15.77 1.54 -11.37
CA LEU A 124 14.58 1.40 -10.54
C LEU A 124 14.41 -0.04 -10.04
N PHE A 125 14.52 -1.04 -10.92
CA PHE A 125 14.40 -2.44 -10.54
C PHE A 125 15.46 -2.84 -9.52
N SER A 126 16.74 -2.45 -9.73
CA SER A 126 17.82 -2.72 -8.79
C SER A 126 17.60 -2.06 -7.42
N ALA A 127 17.10 -0.82 -7.41
CA ALA A 127 16.77 -0.13 -6.17
C ALA A 127 15.63 -0.84 -5.41
N MET A 128 14.58 -1.25 -6.12
CA MET A 128 13.47 -2.00 -5.53
C MET A 128 13.92 -3.34 -4.95
N GLN A 129 14.78 -4.08 -5.65
CA GLN A 129 15.30 -5.37 -5.17
C GLN A 129 16.09 -5.24 -3.86
N LYS A 130 16.84 -4.15 -3.70
CA LYS A 130 17.58 -3.86 -2.46
C LYS A 130 16.66 -3.42 -1.32
N LEU A 131 15.63 -2.64 -1.66
CA LEU A 131 14.77 -2.00 -0.69
C LEU A 131 13.68 -2.96 -0.15
N SER A 132 13.14 -3.82 -1.01
CA SER A 132 12.01 -4.69 -0.68
C SER A 132 12.20 -5.53 0.58
N PRO A 133 13.35 -6.20 0.83
CA PRO A 133 13.55 -6.97 2.06
C PRO A 133 13.54 -6.08 3.32
N GLN A 134 14.09 -4.87 3.23
CA GLN A 134 14.17 -3.94 4.35
C GLN A 134 12.79 -3.39 4.71
N VAL A 135 12.03 -2.94 3.69
CA VAL A 135 10.65 -2.49 3.87
C VAL A 135 9.78 -3.60 4.46
N SER A 136 9.86 -4.82 3.91
CA SER A 136 9.09 -5.96 4.42
C SER A 136 9.45 -6.28 5.88
N ALA A 137 10.72 -6.25 6.26
CA ALA A 137 11.14 -6.46 7.64
C ALA A 137 10.59 -5.38 8.58
N HIS A 138 10.63 -4.10 8.15
CA HIS A 138 10.06 -3.00 8.92
C HIS A 138 8.54 -3.13 9.08
N MET A 139 7.83 -3.50 8.01
CA MET A 139 6.38 -3.70 8.05
C MET A 139 5.96 -4.83 9.00
N GLN A 140 6.66 -5.98 8.94
CA GLN A 140 6.43 -7.11 9.85
C GLN A 140 6.63 -6.76 11.32
N ASN A 141 7.60 -5.90 11.61
CA ASN A 141 7.90 -5.42 12.97
C ASN A 141 7.10 -4.16 13.37
N GLN A 142 6.13 -3.74 12.56
CA GLN A 142 5.32 -2.52 12.77
C GLN A 142 6.15 -1.22 12.84
N HIS A 143 7.36 -1.21 12.27
CA HIS A 143 8.23 -0.04 12.19
C HIS A 143 7.88 0.79 10.94
N TYR A 144 6.61 1.21 10.82
CA TYR A 144 6.07 1.86 9.62
C TYR A 144 6.81 3.14 9.22
N THR A 145 7.22 3.96 10.18
CA THR A 145 8.01 5.18 9.91
C THR A 145 9.35 4.84 9.24
N SER A 146 10.02 3.77 9.66
CA SER A 146 11.26 3.32 9.02
C SER A 146 11.01 2.80 7.62
N ALA A 147 9.94 2.02 7.41
CA ALA A 147 9.53 1.55 6.08
C ALA A 147 9.29 2.71 5.11
N LEU A 148 8.56 3.74 5.53
CA LEU A 148 8.30 4.91 4.68
C LEU A 148 9.55 5.76 4.41
N LYS A 149 10.49 5.83 5.36
CA LYS A 149 11.79 6.49 5.15
C LYS A 149 12.65 5.76 4.11
N GLU A 150 12.69 4.43 4.18
CA GLU A 150 13.36 3.62 3.15
C GLU A 150 12.72 3.84 1.77
N LEU A 151 11.38 3.81 1.70
CA LEU A 151 10.64 4.11 0.46
C LEU A 151 10.93 5.51 -0.08
N ALA A 152 11.15 6.50 0.78
CA ALA A 152 11.52 7.84 0.35
C ALA A 152 12.85 7.85 -0.41
N GLY A 153 13.77 6.93 -0.10
CA GLY A 153 15.05 6.80 -0.79
C GLY A 153 14.97 6.40 -2.26
N VAL A 154 13.84 5.81 -2.72
CA VAL A 154 13.69 5.39 -4.13
C VAL A 154 13.17 6.52 -5.03
N ARG A 155 12.88 7.70 -4.48
CA ARG A 155 12.31 8.83 -5.23
C ARG A 155 13.07 9.16 -6.51
N GLY A 156 14.40 9.26 -6.41
CA GLY A 156 15.24 9.66 -7.55
C GLY A 156 15.12 8.70 -8.74
N GLU A 157 15.06 7.41 -8.47
CA GLU A 157 14.91 6.36 -9.49
C GLU A 157 13.49 6.36 -10.08
N VAL A 158 12.47 6.64 -9.25
CA VAL A 158 11.07 6.75 -9.71
C VAL A 158 10.88 7.98 -10.60
N ASP A 159 11.41 9.13 -10.18
CA ASP A 159 11.34 10.36 -10.97
C ASP A 159 12.05 10.15 -12.32
N LYS A 160 13.28 9.62 -12.34
CA LYS A 160 14.02 9.29 -13.57
C LYS A 160 13.29 8.27 -14.46
N PHE A 161 12.70 7.26 -13.87
CA PHE A 161 11.92 6.28 -14.65
C PHE A 161 10.78 6.98 -15.39
N PHE A 162 10.06 7.87 -14.75
CA PHE A 162 8.94 8.57 -15.39
C PHE A 162 9.37 9.66 -16.39
N ASP A 163 10.57 10.18 -16.26
CA ASP A 163 11.13 11.18 -17.19
C ASP A 163 11.69 10.50 -18.45
N ASP A 164 12.35 9.36 -18.31
CA ASP A 164 13.13 8.74 -19.38
C ASP A 164 12.40 7.57 -20.08
N VAL A 165 11.37 6.96 -19.42
CA VAL A 165 10.75 5.71 -19.89
C VAL A 165 9.32 5.92 -20.36
N MET A 166 9.05 5.60 -21.65
CA MET A 166 7.70 5.54 -22.18
C MET A 166 7.02 4.22 -21.76
N VAL A 167 6.24 4.20 -20.69
CA VAL A 167 5.59 3.01 -20.16
C VAL A 167 4.73 2.30 -21.21
N MET A 168 3.94 3.04 -21.99
CA MET A 168 3.05 2.52 -23.04
C MET A 168 3.82 2.36 -24.35
N HIS A 169 4.84 1.51 -24.35
CA HIS A 169 5.68 1.20 -25.52
C HIS A 169 4.90 0.43 -26.60
N ASP A 170 5.28 0.59 -27.89
CA ASP A 170 4.63 -0.08 -29.01
C ASP A 170 4.83 -1.59 -28.95
N ASP A 171 6.04 -2.05 -28.59
CA ASP A 171 6.31 -3.46 -28.34
C ASP A 171 5.56 -3.94 -27.09
N LEU A 172 4.69 -4.93 -27.28
CA LEU A 172 3.85 -5.51 -26.22
C LEU A 172 4.66 -6.17 -25.11
N ALA A 173 5.78 -6.82 -25.43
CA ALA A 173 6.60 -7.51 -24.45
C ALA A 173 7.28 -6.49 -23.51
N VAL A 174 7.84 -5.42 -24.07
CA VAL A 174 8.45 -4.31 -23.34
C VAL A 174 7.39 -3.59 -22.49
N ARG A 175 6.24 -3.26 -23.07
CA ARG A 175 5.12 -2.62 -22.36
C ARG A 175 4.66 -3.44 -21.16
N ASN A 176 4.41 -4.73 -21.36
CA ASN A 176 3.96 -5.61 -20.29
C ASN A 176 5.00 -5.74 -19.17
N ASN A 177 6.29 -5.78 -19.51
CA ASN A 177 7.37 -5.78 -18.55
C ASN A 177 7.42 -4.49 -17.70
N ARG A 178 7.22 -3.31 -18.33
CA ARG A 178 7.12 -2.02 -17.66
C ARG A 178 5.91 -1.94 -16.73
N ILE A 179 4.78 -2.48 -17.16
CA ILE A 179 3.57 -2.59 -16.32
C ILE A 179 3.82 -3.52 -15.14
N ALA A 180 4.51 -4.65 -15.34
CA ALA A 180 4.89 -5.55 -14.24
C ALA A 180 5.80 -4.86 -13.23
N LEU A 181 6.81 -4.10 -13.68
CA LEU A 181 7.70 -3.30 -12.81
C LEU A 181 6.90 -2.28 -11.98
N LEU A 182 5.98 -1.56 -12.60
CA LEU A 182 5.11 -0.61 -11.89
C LEU A 182 4.17 -1.31 -10.89
N ARG A 183 3.72 -2.53 -11.17
CA ARG A 183 2.89 -3.31 -10.25
C ARG A 183 3.69 -3.77 -9.02
N GLU A 184 4.94 -4.19 -9.19
CA GLU A 184 5.82 -4.49 -8.07
C GLU A 184 6.09 -3.24 -7.22
N LEU A 185 6.30 -2.09 -7.86
CA LEU A 185 6.47 -0.80 -7.16
C LEU A 185 5.20 -0.38 -6.40
N ASP A 186 4.02 -0.53 -7.02
CA ASP A 186 2.73 -0.26 -6.35
C ASP A 186 2.55 -1.15 -5.12
N GLY A 187 2.85 -2.45 -5.24
CA GLY A 187 2.81 -3.38 -4.13
C GLY A 187 3.78 -3.02 -3.01
N LEU A 188 4.96 -2.48 -3.33
CA LEU A 188 5.95 -2.04 -2.34
C LEU A 188 5.52 -0.74 -1.64
N MET A 189 4.91 0.20 -2.36
CA MET A 189 4.48 1.49 -1.83
C MET A 189 3.16 1.45 -1.03
N ASN A 190 2.36 0.39 -1.19
CA ASN A 190 1.01 0.29 -0.63
C ASN A 190 0.80 -0.98 0.24
N GLN A 191 1.81 -1.35 1.02
CA GLN A 191 1.77 -2.46 2.00
C GLN A 191 1.03 -2.09 3.28
#